data_523367860bdf12406d19ce44ef414eb0
#
_entry.id   523367860bdf12406d19ce44ef414eb0
#
_cell.length_a   1.000
_cell.length_b   1.000
_cell.length_c   1.000
_cell.angle_alpha   90.00
_cell.angle_beta   90.00
_cell.angle_gamma   90.00
#
_symmetry.space_group_name_H-M   'P 1'
#
loop_
_entity.id
_entity.type
_entity.pdbx_description
1 polymer ?
#
loop_
_entity_poly.entity_id
_entity_poly.type
_entity_poly.pdbx_seq_one_letter_code
_entity_poly.pdbx_strand_id
1 'polypeptide(L)'
;MKKINFVFSLLMLFCAAYTSAQSNYKIINKFHIDGNGGWDYITMDESTSRLYISHGNELNVFDVATNKLVGTIPDTKGVHGISLAKDLNKGFISNGRDTSVTIIDLKTLKTIVKVKVTGNNPDAILYEPYSQKVFTFNGRSSNSTVIDAKTNKVIGTIKLSGKPEFPVSDLKGKIFVNIEDENSISVINVNTLKVEHTWPVAPGESPSGLAIDRINHRLFSVCENKMMVVVDYLTGKVITTLKIGGGVDGVSFDPELKRVYSSNGEGTMTVVQQKNANTYTVLENVPTQKGARTIAVNTITHRLYLPAAEYNDAPAVTAENPHPRASVKLGTFTVLEVGLK
;
A
#
# COMPACT_ATOMS: atom_id res chain seq x y z
N MET A 1 -10.44 75.70 32.34
CA MET A 1 -9.53 74.55 32.52
C MET A 1 -10.26 73.25 32.07
N LYS A 2 -9.96 72.73 30.83
CA LYS A 2 -10.58 71.53 30.30
C LYS A 2 -9.66 70.35 30.66
N LYS A 3 -10.19 69.37 31.39
CA LYS A 3 -9.48 68.09 31.65
C LYS A 3 -9.60 67.15 30.48
N ILE A 4 -8.47 66.77 29.84
CA ILE A 4 -8.37 65.78 28.79
C ILE A 4 -8.16 64.42 29.51
N ASN A 5 -9.15 63.51 29.39
CA ASN A 5 -9.00 62.15 29.82
C ASN A 5 -8.36 61.33 28.70
N PHE A 6 -7.15 60.81 28.94
CA PHE A 6 -6.45 59.86 28.07
C PHE A 6 -6.93 58.45 28.38
N VAL A 7 -7.68 57.85 27.48
CA VAL A 7 -8.05 56.42 27.57
C VAL A 7 -6.94 55.63 26.89
N PHE A 8 -6.17 54.89 27.70
CA PHE A 8 -5.17 53.94 27.21
C PHE A 8 -5.90 52.62 26.82
N SER A 9 -6.07 52.37 25.52
CA SER A 9 -6.63 51.15 25.02
C SER A 9 -5.50 50.09 24.93
N LEU A 10 -5.49 49.11 25.87
CA LEU A 10 -4.55 48.00 25.90
C LEU A 10 -4.96 46.96 24.88
N LEU A 11 -4.32 46.92 23.70
CA LEU A 11 -4.51 45.92 22.69
C LEU A 11 -3.78 44.63 23.12
N MET A 12 -4.50 43.66 23.69
CA MET A 12 -3.95 42.31 23.92
C MET A 12 -3.83 41.55 22.58
N LEU A 13 -2.61 41.42 22.07
CA LEU A 13 -2.28 40.50 21.02
C LEU A 13 -2.37 39.05 21.55
N PHE A 14 -3.44 38.36 21.23
CA PHE A 14 -3.51 36.91 21.38
C PHE A 14 -2.60 36.27 20.31
N CYS A 15 -1.35 35.95 20.64
CA CYS A 15 -0.54 35.02 19.91
C CYS A 15 -1.15 33.61 20.10
N ALA A 16 -1.96 33.17 19.16
CA ALA A 16 -2.34 31.78 19.08
C ALA A 16 -1.06 30.96 18.76
N ALA A 17 -0.46 30.38 19.79
CA ALA A 17 0.59 29.36 19.60
C ALA A 17 -0.06 28.17 18.92
N TYR A 18 0.15 28.01 17.62
CA TYR A 18 -0.11 26.76 16.92
C TYR A 18 0.87 25.72 17.50
N THR A 19 0.47 25.00 18.52
CA THR A 19 1.15 23.77 18.90
C THR A 19 0.94 22.80 17.78
N SER A 20 1.93 22.66 16.90
CA SER A 20 2.05 21.52 15.99
C SER A 20 1.96 20.28 16.88
N ALA A 21 0.88 19.50 16.75
CA ALA A 21 0.77 18.22 17.42
C ALA A 21 1.87 17.34 16.82
N GLN A 22 3.02 17.32 17.48
CA GLN A 22 4.18 16.53 17.08
C GLN A 22 3.80 15.06 17.29
N SER A 23 3.40 14.39 16.25
CA SER A 23 3.31 12.95 16.29
C SER A 23 4.76 12.43 16.35
N ASN A 24 5.03 11.53 17.28
CA ASN A 24 6.39 11.10 17.59
C ASN A 24 6.73 9.80 16.86
N TYR A 25 6.30 9.62 15.60
CA TYR A 25 6.70 8.45 14.80
C TYR A 25 8.18 8.50 14.47
N LYS A 26 8.83 7.34 14.57
CA LYS A 26 10.23 7.15 14.18
C LYS A 26 10.48 5.69 13.80
N ILE A 27 11.57 5.44 13.10
CA ILE A 27 12.11 4.10 12.97
C ILE A 27 12.55 3.63 14.35
N ILE A 28 11.95 2.56 14.86
CA ILE A 28 12.21 1.97 16.16
C ILE A 28 13.04 0.70 16.07
N ASN A 29 13.00 0.04 14.91
CA ASN A 29 13.77 -1.17 14.64
C ASN A 29 14.04 -1.32 13.13
N LYS A 30 15.03 -2.20 12.80
CA LYS A 30 15.34 -2.62 11.44
C LYS A 30 15.60 -4.13 11.44
N PHE A 31 14.85 -4.86 10.63
CA PHE A 31 15.00 -6.29 10.46
C PHE A 31 15.78 -6.54 9.17
N HIS A 32 17.01 -7.01 9.29
CA HIS A 32 17.80 -7.43 8.15
C HIS A 32 17.28 -8.75 7.59
N ILE A 33 17.18 -8.86 6.27
CA ILE A 33 16.74 -10.07 5.57
C ILE A 33 17.79 -10.39 4.51
N ASP A 34 18.36 -11.59 4.63
CA ASP A 34 19.36 -12.07 3.67
C ASP A 34 18.72 -12.31 2.29
N GLY A 35 19.56 -12.28 1.26
CA GLY A 35 19.13 -12.53 -0.12
C GLY A 35 19.42 -11.36 -1.04
N ASN A 36 19.05 -11.52 -2.30
CA ASN A 36 19.29 -10.55 -3.35
C ASN A 36 18.03 -10.33 -4.19
N GLY A 37 17.79 -9.10 -4.59
CA GLY A 37 16.71 -8.74 -5.47
C GLY A 37 16.00 -7.46 -5.06
N GLY A 38 15.04 -7.07 -5.88
CA GLY A 38 14.12 -5.99 -5.54
C GLY A 38 13.00 -6.50 -4.64
N TRP A 39 12.24 -5.56 -4.12
CA TRP A 39 11.05 -5.83 -3.31
C TRP A 39 9.86 -5.07 -3.88
N ASP A 40 8.68 -5.47 -3.42
CA ASP A 40 7.45 -4.79 -3.73
C ASP A 40 6.52 -4.81 -2.52
N TYR A 41 5.33 -5.43 -2.58
CA TYR A 41 4.39 -5.41 -1.48
C TYR A 41 4.87 -6.22 -0.26
N ILE A 42 4.43 -5.76 0.89
CA ILE A 42 4.58 -6.40 2.18
C ILE A 42 3.19 -6.60 2.80
N THR A 43 2.94 -7.76 3.39
CA THR A 43 1.64 -8.08 4.00
C THR A 43 1.82 -8.49 5.45
N MET A 44 1.05 -7.89 6.37
CA MET A 44 1.02 -8.25 7.79
C MET A 44 -0.11 -9.22 8.07
N ASP A 45 0.21 -10.37 8.67
CA ASP A 45 -0.76 -11.22 9.35
C ASP A 45 -0.71 -10.95 10.86
N GLU A 46 -1.62 -10.14 11.34
CA GLU A 46 -1.69 -9.71 12.73
C GLU A 46 -1.95 -10.89 13.69
N SER A 47 -2.71 -11.90 13.23
CA SER A 47 -3.07 -13.05 14.06
C SER A 47 -1.89 -13.97 14.41
N THR A 48 -0.85 -13.95 13.59
CA THR A 48 0.36 -14.77 13.77
C THR A 48 1.62 -13.95 13.95
N SER A 49 1.52 -12.62 13.96
CA SER A 49 2.65 -11.67 13.98
C SER A 49 3.64 -11.88 12.82
N ARG A 50 3.16 -12.35 11.66
CA ARG A 50 4.01 -12.64 10.50
C ARG A 50 3.92 -11.57 9.44
N LEU A 51 5.09 -11.13 8.99
CA LEU A 51 5.23 -10.35 7.77
C LEU A 51 5.56 -11.29 6.60
N TYR A 52 4.84 -11.11 5.50
CA TYR A 52 5.12 -11.75 4.22
C TYR A 52 5.73 -10.69 3.31
N ILE A 53 6.95 -10.90 2.86
CA ILE A 53 7.80 -9.87 2.25
C ILE A 53 8.25 -10.38 0.88
N SER A 54 7.88 -9.69 -0.19
CA SER A 54 8.38 -10.00 -1.52
C SER A 54 9.87 -9.66 -1.64
N HIS A 55 10.68 -10.59 -2.19
CA HIS A 55 12.11 -10.38 -2.35
C HIS A 55 12.66 -11.14 -3.57
N GLY A 56 12.79 -10.45 -4.69
CA GLY A 56 13.35 -11.01 -5.92
C GLY A 56 12.52 -12.14 -6.53
N ASN A 57 12.90 -13.38 -6.26
CA ASN A 57 12.25 -14.60 -6.74
C ASN A 57 11.77 -15.51 -5.60
N GLU A 58 11.65 -14.96 -4.41
CA GLU A 58 11.20 -15.65 -3.21
C GLU A 58 10.30 -14.74 -2.36
N LEU A 59 9.47 -15.34 -1.54
CA LEU A 59 8.70 -14.65 -0.52
C LEU A 59 9.24 -15.04 0.86
N ASN A 60 9.73 -14.06 1.61
CA ASN A 60 10.22 -14.29 2.97
C ASN A 60 9.08 -14.14 3.98
N VAL A 61 9.05 -15.00 4.99
CA VAL A 61 8.09 -14.94 6.10
C VAL A 61 8.85 -14.67 7.39
N PHE A 62 8.59 -13.52 7.99
CA PHE A 62 9.30 -13.02 9.16
C PHE A 62 8.33 -12.84 10.33
N ASP A 63 8.67 -13.38 11.48
CA ASP A 63 7.91 -13.23 12.73
C ASP A 63 8.44 -12.02 13.49
N VAL A 64 7.64 -10.96 13.56
CA VAL A 64 8.03 -9.70 14.20
C VAL A 64 8.00 -9.77 15.72
N ALA A 65 7.29 -10.72 16.32
CA ALA A 65 7.26 -10.89 17.77
C ALA A 65 8.55 -11.57 18.28
N THR A 66 9.11 -12.48 17.49
CA THR A 66 10.33 -13.21 17.84
C THR A 66 11.58 -12.68 17.15
N ASN A 67 11.42 -11.74 16.22
CA ASN A 67 12.49 -11.18 15.39
C ASN A 67 13.25 -12.26 14.60
N LYS A 68 12.52 -13.17 13.95
CA LYS A 68 13.11 -14.32 13.22
C LYS A 68 12.49 -14.51 11.84
N LEU A 69 13.32 -14.85 10.87
CA LEU A 69 12.85 -15.45 9.62
C LEU A 69 12.33 -16.86 9.93
N VAL A 70 11.06 -17.12 9.67
CA VAL A 70 10.40 -18.40 9.96
C VAL A 70 10.19 -19.26 8.74
N GLY A 71 10.39 -18.72 7.55
CA GLY A 71 10.33 -19.47 6.30
C GLY A 71 10.60 -18.63 5.07
N THR A 72 10.92 -19.32 3.99
CA THR A 72 11.08 -18.73 2.66
C THR A 72 10.33 -19.62 1.67
N ILE A 73 9.50 -19.00 0.83
CA ILE A 73 8.80 -19.67 -0.26
C ILE A 73 9.60 -19.40 -1.54
N PRO A 74 10.32 -20.39 -2.08
CA PRO A 74 11.14 -20.24 -3.28
C PRO A 74 10.31 -20.31 -4.56
N ASP A 75 10.96 -20.06 -5.69
CA ASP A 75 10.39 -20.19 -7.04
C ASP A 75 9.15 -19.32 -7.27
N THR A 76 9.16 -18.12 -6.71
CA THR A 76 8.15 -17.08 -6.95
C THR A 76 8.71 -15.99 -7.86
N LYS A 77 8.95 -16.33 -9.13
CA LYS A 77 9.70 -15.50 -10.09
C LYS A 77 9.10 -14.12 -10.31
N GLY A 78 9.81 -13.09 -9.85
CA GLY A 78 9.35 -11.72 -9.88
C GLY A 78 8.11 -11.53 -9.01
N VAL A 79 8.19 -12.01 -7.77
CA VAL A 79 7.11 -11.87 -6.79
C VAL A 79 6.80 -10.39 -6.53
N HIS A 80 5.51 -10.06 -6.57
CA HIS A 80 5.02 -8.75 -6.18
C HIS A 80 4.43 -8.78 -4.77
N GLY A 81 3.52 -9.71 -4.46
CA GLY A 81 2.90 -9.77 -3.16
C GLY A 81 2.15 -11.07 -2.88
N ILE A 82 1.52 -11.10 -1.71
CA ILE A 82 0.68 -12.21 -1.27
C ILE A 82 -0.64 -11.69 -0.72
N SER A 83 -1.72 -12.44 -0.97
CA SER A 83 -2.99 -12.27 -0.30
C SER A 83 -3.33 -13.50 0.54
N LEU A 84 -3.82 -13.28 1.77
CA LEU A 84 -4.03 -14.33 2.77
C LEU A 84 -5.52 -14.71 2.84
N ALA A 85 -5.85 -15.94 2.48
CA ALA A 85 -7.16 -16.57 2.69
C ALA A 85 -7.10 -17.43 3.96
N LYS A 86 -7.15 -16.76 5.14
CA LYS A 86 -6.94 -17.43 6.44
C LYS A 86 -7.99 -18.46 6.76
N ASP A 87 -9.22 -18.22 6.37
CA ASP A 87 -10.36 -19.17 6.49
C ASP A 87 -10.16 -20.45 5.68
N LEU A 88 -9.33 -20.41 4.63
CA LEU A 88 -8.95 -21.55 3.81
C LEU A 88 -7.55 -22.08 4.12
N ASN A 89 -6.84 -21.48 5.08
CA ASN A 89 -5.43 -21.74 5.37
C ASN A 89 -4.52 -21.66 4.14
N LYS A 90 -4.81 -20.73 3.20
CA LYS A 90 -4.08 -20.56 1.95
C LYS A 90 -3.52 -19.15 1.81
N GLY A 91 -2.33 -19.06 1.20
CA GLY A 91 -1.75 -17.82 0.68
C GLY A 91 -1.66 -17.87 -0.84
N PHE A 92 -1.92 -16.76 -1.50
CA PHE A 92 -1.88 -16.62 -2.95
C PHE A 92 -0.84 -15.56 -3.32
N ILE A 93 0.23 -15.97 -4.02
CA ILE A 93 1.41 -15.15 -4.31
C ILE A 93 1.42 -14.82 -5.80
N SER A 94 1.44 -13.54 -6.16
CA SER A 94 1.56 -13.08 -7.55
C SER A 94 3.01 -13.12 -8.02
N ASN A 95 3.25 -13.77 -9.18
CA ASN A 95 4.55 -13.96 -9.78
C ASN A 95 4.57 -13.28 -11.17
N GLY A 96 5.00 -12.02 -11.23
CA GLY A 96 4.89 -11.19 -12.42
C GLY A 96 5.68 -11.72 -13.61
N ARG A 97 6.89 -12.30 -13.40
CA ARG A 97 7.76 -12.74 -14.48
C ARG A 97 7.34 -14.04 -15.12
N ASP A 98 6.67 -14.94 -14.42
CA ASP A 98 6.22 -16.21 -15.00
C ASP A 98 4.70 -16.29 -15.20
N THR A 99 4.00 -15.17 -15.04
CA THR A 99 2.56 -15.05 -15.33
C THR A 99 1.76 -16.12 -14.58
N SER A 100 1.96 -16.19 -13.25
CA SER A 100 1.36 -17.22 -12.41
C SER A 100 1.02 -16.73 -11.01
N VAL A 101 0.24 -17.53 -10.30
CA VAL A 101 0.01 -17.43 -8.86
C VAL A 101 0.51 -18.69 -8.20
N THR A 102 1.42 -18.57 -7.24
CA THR A 102 1.81 -19.67 -6.35
C THR A 102 0.85 -19.72 -5.17
N ILE A 103 0.24 -20.88 -4.93
CA ILE A 103 -0.68 -21.09 -3.82
C ILE A 103 0.03 -21.92 -2.76
N ILE A 104 0.03 -21.43 -1.53
CA ILE A 104 0.71 -22.06 -0.39
C ILE A 104 -0.25 -22.44 0.73
N ASP A 105 0.15 -23.39 1.55
CA ASP A 105 -0.45 -23.64 2.86
C ASP A 105 0.20 -22.69 3.89
N LEU A 106 -0.60 -21.90 4.61
CA LEU A 106 -0.11 -20.87 5.54
C LEU A 106 0.51 -21.44 6.81
N LYS A 107 0.15 -22.66 7.22
CA LYS A 107 0.73 -23.30 8.40
C LYS A 107 2.11 -23.88 8.11
N THR A 108 2.23 -24.56 6.98
CA THR A 108 3.47 -25.28 6.62
C THR A 108 4.39 -24.45 5.73
N LEU A 109 3.92 -23.36 5.15
CA LEU A 109 4.57 -22.50 4.16
C LEU A 109 5.00 -23.25 2.88
N LYS A 110 4.41 -24.43 2.63
CA LYS A 110 4.69 -25.24 1.44
C LYS A 110 3.79 -24.88 0.28
N THR A 111 4.37 -24.90 -0.90
CA THR A 111 3.60 -24.74 -2.15
C THR A 111 2.62 -25.89 -2.34
N ILE A 112 1.34 -25.55 -2.53
CA ILE A 112 0.27 -26.49 -2.90
C ILE A 112 0.27 -26.70 -4.41
N VAL A 113 0.22 -25.59 -5.16
CA VAL A 113 0.17 -25.59 -6.62
C VAL A 113 0.57 -24.21 -7.16
N LYS A 114 1.05 -24.17 -8.39
CA LYS A 114 1.25 -22.95 -9.17
C LYS A 114 0.24 -22.93 -10.33
N VAL A 115 -0.50 -21.84 -10.47
CA VAL A 115 -1.59 -21.66 -11.43
C VAL A 115 -1.23 -20.57 -12.42
N LYS A 116 -1.32 -20.85 -13.72
CA LYS A 116 -1.17 -19.82 -14.77
C LYS A 116 -2.37 -18.88 -14.73
N VAL A 117 -2.11 -17.58 -14.87
CA VAL A 117 -3.15 -16.54 -14.97
C VAL A 117 -3.35 -16.08 -16.41
N THR A 118 -4.44 -15.36 -16.68
CA THR A 118 -4.87 -14.99 -18.01
C THR A 118 -4.30 -13.67 -18.53
N GLY A 119 -3.51 -12.99 -17.70
CA GLY A 119 -2.88 -11.72 -18.06
C GLY A 119 -1.42 -11.65 -17.64
N ASN A 120 -0.64 -10.83 -18.35
CA ASN A 120 0.80 -10.67 -18.13
C ASN A 120 1.10 -9.76 -16.96
N ASN A 121 2.15 -10.08 -16.22
CA ASN A 121 2.60 -9.36 -15.04
C ASN A 121 1.47 -9.26 -13.98
N PRO A 122 1.04 -10.40 -13.39
CA PRO A 122 0.21 -10.35 -12.19
C PRO A 122 0.98 -9.63 -11.09
N ASP A 123 0.50 -8.44 -10.77
CA ASP A 123 1.08 -7.50 -9.83
C ASP A 123 0.37 -7.60 -8.48
N ALA A 124 -0.53 -6.67 -8.19
CA ALA A 124 -1.33 -6.76 -6.98
C ALA A 124 -2.26 -7.98 -7.00
N ILE A 125 -2.53 -8.51 -5.82
CA ILE A 125 -3.37 -9.70 -5.61
C ILE A 125 -4.25 -9.51 -4.38
N LEU A 126 -5.53 -9.90 -4.48
CA LEU A 126 -6.51 -9.73 -3.42
C LEU A 126 -7.36 -10.99 -3.27
N TYR A 127 -7.40 -11.56 -2.06
CA TYR A 127 -8.45 -12.50 -1.66
C TYR A 127 -9.67 -11.72 -1.16
N GLU A 128 -10.83 -12.00 -1.73
CA GLU A 128 -12.09 -11.36 -1.34
C GLU A 128 -12.97 -12.42 -0.64
N PRO A 129 -13.10 -12.32 0.71
CA PRO A 129 -13.68 -13.39 1.51
C PRO A 129 -15.21 -13.56 1.34
N TYR A 130 -15.95 -12.49 0.98
CA TYR A 130 -17.40 -12.58 0.72
C TYR A 130 -17.70 -13.54 -0.44
N SER A 131 -16.91 -13.48 -1.51
CA SER A 131 -17.08 -14.33 -2.70
C SER A 131 -16.17 -15.55 -2.70
N GLN A 132 -15.20 -15.63 -1.78
CA GLN A 132 -14.14 -16.64 -1.71
C GLN A 132 -13.36 -16.76 -3.03
N LYS A 133 -13.09 -15.64 -3.67
CA LYS A 133 -12.31 -15.53 -4.91
C LYS A 133 -11.03 -14.75 -4.67
N VAL A 134 -10.03 -15.06 -5.50
CA VAL A 134 -8.79 -14.31 -5.59
C VAL A 134 -8.75 -13.58 -6.91
N PHE A 135 -8.36 -12.33 -6.87
CA PHE A 135 -8.23 -11.45 -8.02
C PHE A 135 -6.77 -11.05 -8.16
N THR A 136 -6.13 -11.37 -9.30
CA THR A 136 -4.84 -10.77 -9.65
C THR A 136 -5.08 -9.57 -10.55
N PHE A 137 -4.29 -8.55 -10.37
CA PHE A 137 -4.34 -7.34 -11.19
C PHE A 137 -3.11 -7.34 -12.10
N ASN A 138 -3.34 -7.52 -13.40
CA ASN A 138 -2.29 -7.84 -14.36
C ASN A 138 -1.87 -6.56 -15.11
N GLY A 139 -0.82 -5.90 -14.62
CA GLY A 139 -0.44 -4.55 -15.03
C GLY A 139 -0.12 -4.38 -16.52
N ARG A 140 0.40 -5.43 -17.18
CA ARG A 140 0.74 -5.36 -18.61
C ARG A 140 -0.38 -5.79 -19.56
N SER A 141 -1.52 -6.24 -19.02
CA SER A 141 -2.65 -6.74 -19.82
C SER A 141 -3.94 -5.99 -19.55
N SER A 142 -3.94 -4.98 -18.67
CA SER A 142 -5.11 -4.19 -18.30
C SER A 142 -6.34 -5.07 -18.01
N ASN A 143 -6.12 -6.09 -17.17
CA ASN A 143 -7.17 -7.03 -16.78
C ASN A 143 -6.94 -7.60 -15.36
N SER A 144 -7.94 -8.29 -14.86
CA SER A 144 -7.85 -9.06 -13.62
C SER A 144 -8.20 -10.52 -13.90
N THR A 145 -7.37 -11.47 -13.46
CA THR A 145 -7.70 -12.90 -13.47
C THR A 145 -8.41 -13.25 -12.17
N VAL A 146 -9.47 -14.02 -12.28
CA VAL A 146 -10.27 -14.48 -11.14
C VAL A 146 -10.00 -15.95 -10.89
N ILE A 147 -9.62 -16.30 -9.67
CA ILE A 147 -9.35 -17.66 -9.21
C ILE A 147 -10.35 -18.03 -8.13
N ASP A 148 -10.99 -19.17 -8.23
CA ASP A 148 -11.76 -19.76 -7.14
C ASP A 148 -10.79 -20.25 -6.04
N ALA A 149 -10.86 -19.67 -4.86
CA ALA A 149 -9.89 -19.91 -3.78
C ALA A 149 -9.99 -21.32 -3.18
N LYS A 150 -11.15 -21.97 -3.27
CA LYS A 150 -11.34 -23.36 -2.77
C LYS A 150 -10.72 -24.36 -3.73
N THR A 151 -11.01 -24.24 -5.02
CA THR A 151 -10.62 -25.21 -6.04
C THR A 151 -9.28 -24.90 -6.69
N ASN A 152 -8.73 -23.69 -6.48
CA ASN A 152 -7.50 -23.19 -7.09
C ASN A 152 -7.57 -23.08 -8.63
N LYS A 153 -8.77 -22.97 -9.18
CA LYS A 153 -8.98 -22.90 -10.65
C LYS A 153 -9.24 -21.46 -11.09
N VAL A 154 -8.68 -21.08 -12.22
CA VAL A 154 -9.08 -19.84 -12.91
C VAL A 154 -10.51 -20.00 -13.40
N ILE A 155 -11.38 -19.05 -13.05
CA ILE A 155 -12.81 -19.08 -13.37
C ILE A 155 -13.27 -17.88 -14.21
N GLY A 156 -12.40 -16.89 -14.43
CA GLY A 156 -12.76 -15.74 -15.25
C GLY A 156 -11.63 -14.75 -15.44
N THR A 157 -11.90 -13.79 -16.32
CA THR A 157 -11.04 -12.63 -16.59
C THR A 157 -11.92 -11.39 -16.69
N ILE A 158 -11.53 -10.33 -16.02
CA ILE A 158 -12.21 -9.03 -16.04
C ILE A 158 -11.34 -8.05 -16.82
N LYS A 159 -11.87 -7.49 -17.91
CA LYS A 159 -11.20 -6.41 -18.65
C LYS A 159 -11.30 -5.12 -17.83
N LEU A 160 -10.19 -4.40 -17.73
CA LEU A 160 -10.08 -3.08 -17.12
C LEU A 160 -9.81 -2.03 -18.19
N SER A 161 -10.01 -0.75 -17.86
CA SER A 161 -9.80 0.37 -18.81
C SER A 161 -8.32 0.65 -19.07
N GLY A 162 -7.45 0.38 -18.08
CA GLY A 162 -6.03 0.67 -18.13
C GLY A 162 -5.24 -0.21 -17.17
N LYS A 163 -4.03 0.23 -16.81
CA LYS A 163 -3.08 -0.45 -15.93
C LYS A 163 -3.59 -0.49 -14.48
N PRO A 164 -4.01 -1.65 -13.96
CA PRO A 164 -4.41 -1.76 -12.56
C PRO A 164 -3.21 -1.77 -11.62
N GLU A 165 -3.37 -1.08 -10.50
CA GLU A 165 -2.46 -1.04 -9.37
C GLU A 165 -3.10 -1.68 -8.14
N PHE A 166 -3.00 -1.06 -6.95
CA PHE A 166 -3.42 -1.69 -5.69
C PHE A 166 -4.95 -1.76 -5.53
N PRO A 167 -5.53 -2.93 -5.17
CA PRO A 167 -6.94 -3.12 -4.92
C PRO A 167 -7.28 -3.13 -3.43
N VAL A 168 -8.53 -2.77 -3.10
CA VAL A 168 -9.13 -3.02 -1.79
C VAL A 168 -10.57 -3.51 -1.92
N SER A 169 -11.08 -4.27 -0.94
CA SER A 169 -12.47 -4.76 -0.90
C SER A 169 -13.27 -4.09 0.21
N ASP A 170 -14.57 -3.86 -0.03
CA ASP A 170 -15.53 -3.48 1.01
C ASP A 170 -15.97 -4.66 1.88
N LEU A 171 -15.54 -5.89 1.54
CA LEU A 171 -15.96 -7.16 2.15
C LEU A 171 -17.47 -7.45 2.02
N LYS A 172 -18.14 -6.79 1.08
CA LYS A 172 -19.58 -6.90 0.80
C LYS A 172 -19.87 -7.11 -0.68
N GLY A 173 -18.84 -7.45 -1.46
CA GLY A 173 -18.98 -7.80 -2.88
C GLY A 173 -18.49 -6.74 -3.87
N LYS A 174 -17.79 -5.71 -3.41
CA LYS A 174 -17.11 -4.73 -4.27
C LYS A 174 -15.62 -4.73 -4.04
N ILE A 175 -14.88 -4.63 -5.14
CA ILE A 175 -13.45 -4.34 -5.15
C ILE A 175 -13.26 -2.99 -5.81
N PHE A 176 -12.41 -2.17 -5.21
CA PHE A 176 -11.95 -0.89 -5.75
C PHE A 176 -10.49 -1.07 -6.14
N VAL A 177 -10.11 -0.63 -7.32
CA VAL A 177 -8.73 -0.75 -7.82
C VAL A 177 -8.31 0.53 -8.53
N ASN A 178 -7.14 1.05 -8.18
CA ASN A 178 -6.54 2.17 -8.89
C ASN A 178 -6.18 1.75 -10.32
N ILE A 179 -6.48 2.61 -11.30
CA ILE A 179 -6.07 2.49 -12.70
C ILE A 179 -5.11 3.64 -13.00
N GLU A 180 -3.82 3.32 -13.01
CA GLU A 180 -2.72 4.29 -12.99
C GLU A 180 -2.75 5.24 -14.19
N ASP A 181 -2.77 4.68 -15.39
CA ASP A 181 -2.70 5.42 -16.67
C ASP A 181 -4.01 6.12 -17.06
N GLU A 182 -5.10 5.86 -16.33
CA GLU A 182 -6.42 6.48 -16.53
C GLU A 182 -6.80 7.46 -15.40
N ASN A 183 -5.92 7.67 -14.42
CA ASN A 183 -6.18 8.54 -13.26
C ASN A 183 -7.54 8.28 -12.61
N SER A 184 -7.87 7.00 -12.40
CA SER A 184 -9.20 6.60 -11.96
C SER A 184 -9.18 5.43 -10.99
N ILE A 185 -10.35 5.16 -10.39
CA ILE A 185 -10.63 3.96 -9.59
C ILE A 185 -11.74 3.18 -10.30
N SER A 186 -11.49 1.92 -10.64
CA SER A 186 -12.51 0.99 -11.11
C SER A 186 -13.20 0.29 -9.96
N VAL A 187 -14.53 0.14 -10.04
CA VAL A 187 -15.37 -0.60 -9.10
C VAL A 187 -15.81 -1.91 -9.74
N ILE A 188 -15.39 -3.03 -9.15
CA ILE A 188 -15.66 -4.36 -9.65
C ILE A 188 -16.70 -5.03 -8.75
N ASN A 189 -17.75 -5.61 -9.36
CA ASN A 189 -18.67 -6.50 -8.67
C ASN A 189 -18.15 -7.93 -8.72
N VAL A 190 -17.91 -8.52 -7.55
CA VAL A 190 -17.31 -9.86 -7.42
C VAL A 190 -18.26 -11.01 -7.81
N ASN A 191 -19.57 -10.76 -7.88
CA ASN A 191 -20.57 -11.77 -8.28
C ASN A 191 -20.74 -11.82 -9.79
N THR A 192 -20.83 -10.65 -10.45
CA THR A 192 -21.00 -10.54 -11.89
C THR A 192 -19.68 -10.57 -12.67
N LEU A 193 -18.54 -10.39 -11.97
CA LEU A 193 -17.20 -10.26 -12.52
C LEU A 193 -17.10 -9.16 -13.59
N LYS A 194 -17.71 -8.02 -13.32
CA LYS A 194 -17.75 -6.86 -14.21
C LYS A 194 -17.35 -5.58 -13.49
N VAL A 195 -16.75 -4.65 -14.22
CA VAL A 195 -16.61 -3.26 -13.79
C VAL A 195 -17.99 -2.60 -13.86
N GLU A 196 -18.44 -2.02 -12.76
CA GLU A 196 -19.72 -1.30 -12.67
C GLU A 196 -19.53 0.20 -12.81
N HIS A 197 -18.44 0.72 -12.28
CA HIS A 197 -18.13 2.15 -12.32
C HIS A 197 -16.63 2.37 -12.52
N THR A 198 -16.29 3.52 -13.09
CA THR A 198 -14.94 4.07 -13.13
C THR A 198 -15.04 5.52 -12.69
N TRP A 199 -14.32 5.87 -11.62
CA TRP A 199 -14.37 7.19 -11.00
C TRP A 199 -13.06 7.92 -11.19
N PRO A 200 -13.05 9.14 -11.73
CA PRO A 200 -11.84 9.94 -11.81
C PRO A 200 -11.36 10.34 -10.41
N VAL A 201 -10.04 10.34 -10.21
CA VAL A 201 -9.42 10.78 -8.96
C VAL A 201 -8.82 12.18 -9.05
N ALA A 202 -9.14 12.92 -10.12
CA ALA A 202 -8.65 14.29 -10.29
C ALA A 202 -8.88 15.15 -9.01
N PRO A 203 -7.88 15.94 -8.61
CA PRO A 203 -6.64 16.30 -9.30
C PRO A 203 -5.46 15.33 -9.06
N GLY A 204 -5.67 14.13 -8.49
CA GLY A 204 -4.64 13.11 -8.38
C GLY A 204 -4.26 12.55 -9.76
N GLU A 205 -2.97 12.25 -9.95
CA GLU A 205 -2.41 11.70 -11.20
C GLU A 205 -1.61 10.44 -10.90
N SER A 206 -1.71 9.44 -11.78
CA SER A 206 -1.05 8.14 -11.64
C SER A 206 -1.25 7.51 -10.25
N PRO A 207 -2.50 7.15 -9.88
CA PRO A 207 -2.80 6.55 -8.59
C PRO A 207 -2.19 5.14 -8.50
N SER A 208 -1.44 4.85 -7.42
CA SER A 208 -0.80 3.58 -7.15
C SER A 208 -1.40 2.89 -5.92
N GLY A 209 -0.94 3.19 -4.71
CA GLY A 209 -1.46 2.59 -3.49
C GLY A 209 -2.90 3.01 -3.18
N LEU A 210 -3.67 2.09 -2.59
CA LEU A 210 -5.07 2.32 -2.19
C LEU A 210 -5.34 1.71 -0.81
N ALA A 211 -5.95 2.46 0.10
CA ALA A 211 -6.44 1.97 1.38
C ALA A 211 -7.93 2.29 1.57
N ILE A 212 -8.59 1.62 2.51
CA ILE A 212 -10.03 1.73 2.72
C ILE A 212 -10.39 1.88 4.19
N ASP A 213 -11.24 2.88 4.47
CA ASP A 213 -12.02 3.00 5.71
C ASP A 213 -13.46 2.55 5.45
N ARG A 214 -13.77 1.33 5.88
CA ARG A 214 -15.09 0.72 5.66
C ARG A 214 -16.19 1.34 6.53
N ILE A 215 -15.81 1.94 7.66
CA ILE A 215 -16.76 2.54 8.61
C ILE A 215 -17.30 3.86 8.06
N ASN A 216 -16.42 4.70 7.56
CA ASN A 216 -16.80 6.01 7.01
C ASN A 216 -16.99 6.01 5.48
N HIS A 217 -16.85 4.84 4.83
CA HIS A 217 -16.95 4.68 3.38
C HIS A 217 -15.94 5.54 2.60
N ARG A 218 -14.66 5.48 2.99
CA ARG A 218 -13.61 6.26 2.35
C ARG A 218 -12.52 5.39 1.73
N LEU A 219 -12.06 5.80 0.57
CA LEU A 219 -10.84 5.32 -0.06
C LEU A 219 -9.77 6.40 0.08
N PHE A 220 -8.54 5.95 0.26
CA PHE A 220 -7.35 6.78 0.30
C PHE A 220 -6.44 6.34 -0.86
N SER A 221 -6.46 7.10 -1.96
CA SER A 221 -5.64 6.83 -3.15
C SER A 221 -4.43 7.74 -3.15
N VAL A 222 -3.22 7.16 -3.17
CA VAL A 222 -1.97 7.93 -3.24
C VAL A 222 -1.47 7.97 -4.67
N CYS A 223 -1.06 9.17 -5.11
CA CYS A 223 -0.79 9.50 -6.50
C CYS A 223 0.64 10.03 -6.67
N GLU A 224 1.26 9.76 -7.84
CA GLU A 224 2.64 10.15 -8.16
C GLU A 224 2.88 11.67 -8.13
N ASN A 225 1.84 12.47 -8.39
CA ASN A 225 1.91 13.93 -8.27
C ASN A 225 1.91 14.44 -6.81
N LYS A 226 2.36 13.58 -5.85
CA LYS A 226 2.51 13.89 -4.42
C LYS A 226 1.20 14.25 -3.72
N MET A 227 0.15 13.55 -4.06
CA MET A 227 -1.18 13.80 -3.57
C MET A 227 -1.85 12.52 -3.05
N MET A 228 -2.52 12.64 -1.91
CA MET A 228 -3.50 11.65 -1.46
C MET A 228 -4.88 12.18 -1.77
N VAL A 229 -5.67 11.43 -2.50
CA VAL A 229 -7.07 11.73 -2.82
C VAL A 229 -7.96 10.90 -1.92
N VAL A 230 -8.87 11.55 -1.21
CA VAL A 230 -9.89 10.89 -0.38
C VAL A 230 -11.20 10.82 -1.17
N VAL A 231 -11.71 9.60 -1.40
CA VAL A 231 -12.90 9.36 -2.21
C VAL A 231 -13.99 8.70 -1.37
N ASP A 232 -15.23 9.13 -1.53
CA ASP A 232 -16.41 8.42 -1.01
C ASP A 232 -16.71 7.23 -1.92
N TYR A 233 -16.57 6.00 -1.41
CA TYR A 233 -16.72 4.82 -2.25
C TYR A 233 -18.17 4.38 -2.49
N LEU A 234 -19.15 5.08 -1.95
CA LEU A 234 -20.56 4.87 -2.31
C LEU A 234 -20.96 5.67 -3.56
N THR A 235 -20.30 6.81 -3.79
CA THR A 235 -20.67 7.77 -4.82
C THR A 235 -19.57 8.06 -5.85
N GLY A 236 -18.32 7.72 -5.55
CA GLY A 236 -17.15 8.10 -6.35
C GLY A 236 -16.72 9.57 -6.20
N LYS A 237 -17.35 10.31 -5.28
CA LYS A 237 -17.06 11.74 -5.08
C LYS A 237 -15.70 11.91 -4.38
N VAL A 238 -14.84 12.75 -4.94
CA VAL A 238 -13.64 13.25 -4.24
C VAL A 238 -14.07 14.16 -3.09
N ILE A 239 -13.66 13.81 -1.89
CA ILE A 239 -13.99 14.56 -0.65
C ILE A 239 -12.96 15.65 -0.39
N THR A 240 -11.70 15.30 -0.47
CA THR A 240 -10.57 16.22 -0.26
C THR A 240 -9.27 15.64 -0.82
N THR A 241 -8.26 16.48 -0.90
CA THR A 241 -6.89 16.08 -1.25
C THR A 241 -5.91 16.55 -0.19
N LEU A 242 -4.80 15.82 -0.05
CA LEU A 242 -3.76 16.10 0.93
C LEU A 242 -2.40 16.01 0.25
N LYS A 243 -1.50 16.91 0.60
CA LYS A 243 -0.12 16.84 0.11
C LYS A 243 0.66 15.75 0.87
N ILE A 244 1.35 14.90 0.13
CA ILE A 244 2.21 13.81 0.65
C ILE A 244 3.60 13.90 0.02
N GLY A 245 4.52 12.99 0.39
CA GLY A 245 5.83 12.88 -0.27
C GLY A 245 5.77 12.27 -1.66
N GLY A 246 6.90 12.16 -2.33
CA GLY A 246 7.01 11.63 -3.70
C GLY A 246 7.48 10.19 -3.80
N GLY A 247 7.24 9.58 -4.98
CA GLY A 247 7.58 8.19 -5.24
C GLY A 247 6.74 7.22 -4.41
N VAL A 248 5.45 7.49 -4.33
CA VAL A 248 4.50 6.71 -3.52
C VAL A 248 4.12 5.42 -4.23
N ASP A 249 3.94 4.35 -3.45
CA ASP A 249 3.49 3.06 -3.98
C ASP A 249 2.60 2.31 -2.98
N GLY A 250 2.62 2.73 -1.72
CA GLY A 250 1.84 2.10 -0.66
C GLY A 250 1.17 3.09 0.27
N VAL A 251 0.00 2.70 0.76
CA VAL A 251 -0.77 3.41 1.77
C VAL A 251 -1.46 2.41 2.69
N SER A 252 -1.51 2.71 3.96
CA SER A 252 -2.22 1.89 4.96
C SER A 252 -3.12 2.75 5.83
N PHE A 253 -4.22 2.18 6.31
CA PHE A 253 -5.15 2.82 7.23
C PHE A 253 -5.25 2.04 8.54
N ASP A 254 -5.09 2.73 9.65
CA ASP A 254 -5.32 2.22 11.00
C ASP A 254 -6.67 2.75 11.49
N PRO A 255 -7.70 1.90 11.60
CA PRO A 255 -9.05 2.33 11.94
C PRO A 255 -9.19 2.73 13.42
N GLU A 256 -8.36 2.21 14.32
CA GLU A 256 -8.41 2.53 15.75
C GLU A 256 -7.81 3.91 16.00
N LEU A 257 -6.63 4.18 15.47
CA LEU A 257 -5.99 5.50 15.54
C LEU A 257 -6.61 6.52 14.58
N LYS A 258 -7.44 6.06 13.63
CA LYS A 258 -7.98 6.87 12.52
C LYS A 258 -6.86 7.58 11.77
N ARG A 259 -5.79 6.84 11.43
CA ARG A 259 -4.62 7.37 10.74
C ARG A 259 -4.38 6.69 9.40
N VAL A 260 -4.04 7.51 8.42
CA VAL A 260 -3.59 7.04 7.10
C VAL A 260 -2.10 7.29 6.99
N TYR A 261 -1.36 6.32 6.48
CA TYR A 261 0.09 6.37 6.32
C TYR A 261 0.44 6.14 4.86
N SER A 262 1.07 7.13 4.24
CA SER A 262 1.60 7.02 2.88
C SER A 262 3.10 6.81 2.94
N SER A 263 3.58 5.70 2.38
CA SER A 263 5.02 5.44 2.23
C SER A 263 5.53 6.10 0.95
N ASN A 264 6.52 6.96 1.09
CA ASN A 264 7.03 7.79 0.01
C ASN A 264 8.47 7.36 -0.31
N GLY A 265 8.71 6.86 -1.51
CA GLY A 265 10.00 6.31 -1.95
C GLY A 265 11.15 7.31 -1.92
N GLU A 266 10.86 8.61 -1.82
CA GLU A 266 11.86 9.65 -1.58
C GLU A 266 12.58 9.51 -0.23
N GLY A 267 12.04 8.73 0.72
CA GLY A 267 12.61 8.49 2.05
C GLY A 267 11.82 9.14 3.18
N THR A 268 10.51 9.27 3.00
CA THR A 268 9.61 9.77 4.04
C THR A 268 8.35 8.90 4.17
N MET A 269 7.62 9.06 5.27
CA MET A 269 6.28 8.54 5.47
C MET A 269 5.37 9.68 5.93
N THR A 270 4.32 9.97 5.17
CA THR A 270 3.34 10.98 5.54
C THR A 270 2.28 10.38 6.45
N VAL A 271 2.05 10.98 7.60
CA VAL A 271 1.02 10.60 8.58
C VAL A 271 -0.15 11.57 8.50
N VAL A 272 -1.33 11.05 8.24
CA VAL A 272 -2.57 11.84 8.12
C VAL A 272 -3.55 11.41 9.23
N GLN A 273 -4.07 12.36 9.98
CA GLN A 273 -5.16 12.14 10.95
C GLN A 273 -6.50 12.34 10.27
N GLN A 274 -7.35 11.35 10.33
CA GLN A 274 -8.78 11.47 10.03
C GLN A 274 -9.49 11.98 11.30
N LYS A 275 -10.03 13.19 11.28
CA LYS A 275 -10.83 13.74 12.37
C LYS A 275 -12.27 13.24 12.31
N ASN A 276 -12.81 13.14 11.12
CA ASN A 276 -14.10 12.56 10.79
C ASN A 276 -14.10 12.15 9.31
N ALA A 277 -15.20 11.65 8.78
CA ALA A 277 -15.33 11.19 7.40
C ALA A 277 -14.92 12.23 6.33
N ASN A 278 -14.96 13.52 6.64
CA ASN A 278 -14.75 14.60 5.67
C ASN A 278 -13.58 15.53 6.02
N THR A 279 -12.94 15.34 7.18
CA THR A 279 -11.91 16.28 7.67
C THR A 279 -10.64 15.53 8.03
N TYR A 280 -9.54 15.93 7.40
CA TYR A 280 -8.22 15.31 7.52
C TYR A 280 -7.14 16.36 7.75
N THR A 281 -6.07 15.98 8.44
CA THR A 281 -4.92 16.86 8.70
C THR A 281 -3.64 16.06 8.55
N VAL A 282 -2.70 16.53 7.74
CA VAL A 282 -1.33 15.99 7.73
C VAL A 282 -0.69 16.34 9.07
N LEU A 283 -0.27 15.33 9.83
CA LEU A 283 0.40 15.52 11.11
C LEU A 283 1.88 15.76 10.93
N GLU A 284 2.54 14.90 10.16
CA GLU A 284 3.99 14.97 9.94
C GLU A 284 4.43 14.18 8.71
N ASN A 285 5.67 14.45 8.27
CA ASN A 285 6.43 13.59 7.36
C ASN A 285 7.60 12.99 8.16
N VAL A 286 7.51 11.71 8.44
CA VAL A 286 8.51 10.95 9.20
C VAL A 286 9.67 10.59 8.28
N PRO A 287 10.92 10.92 8.61
CA PRO A 287 12.07 10.42 7.87
C PRO A 287 12.14 8.89 7.91
N THR A 288 12.25 8.27 6.74
CA THR A 288 12.43 6.82 6.57
C THR A 288 13.72 6.53 5.81
N GLN A 289 13.69 5.62 4.86
CA GLN A 289 14.82 5.30 3.99
C GLN A 289 14.39 5.44 2.53
N LYS A 290 15.25 5.99 1.67
CA LYS A 290 14.99 6.04 0.23
C LYS A 290 14.66 4.65 -0.30
N GLY A 291 13.60 4.56 -1.10
CA GLY A 291 13.08 3.30 -1.63
C GLY A 291 12.07 2.58 -0.72
N ALA A 292 11.83 3.04 0.51
CA ALA A 292 10.75 2.53 1.36
C ALA A 292 9.39 3.03 0.85
N ARG A 293 8.89 2.42 -0.24
CA ARG A 293 7.72 2.91 -0.98
C ARG A 293 6.44 2.13 -0.70
N THR A 294 6.54 0.91 -0.19
CA THR A 294 5.40 0.07 0.20
C THR A 294 5.32 -0.06 1.72
N ILE A 295 4.15 -0.39 2.26
CA ILE A 295 3.89 -0.34 3.70
C ILE A 295 2.82 -1.34 4.11
N ALA A 296 2.99 -1.96 5.28
CA ALA A 296 1.95 -2.68 5.98
C ALA A 296 1.79 -2.12 7.40
N VAL A 297 0.57 -2.13 7.92
CA VAL A 297 0.25 -1.76 9.30
C VAL A 297 -0.17 -2.99 10.09
N ASN A 298 0.28 -3.08 11.33
CA ASN A 298 -0.31 -3.96 12.35
C ASN A 298 -1.24 -3.09 13.20
N THR A 299 -2.54 -3.27 13.05
CA THR A 299 -3.56 -2.43 13.72
C THR A 299 -3.73 -2.76 15.20
N ILE A 300 -3.20 -3.92 15.66
CA ILE A 300 -3.20 -4.31 17.08
C ILE A 300 -2.08 -3.59 17.84
N THR A 301 -0.89 -3.52 17.24
CA THR A 301 0.30 -2.89 17.87
C THR A 301 0.56 -1.47 17.39
N HIS A 302 -0.17 -1.01 16.37
CA HIS A 302 0.00 0.27 15.68
C HIS A 302 1.41 0.46 15.10
N ARG A 303 2.06 -0.66 14.72
CA ARG A 303 3.38 -0.69 14.09
C ARG A 303 3.25 -0.73 12.58
N LEU A 304 4.18 -0.07 11.92
CA LEU A 304 4.25 0.06 10.48
C LEU A 304 5.54 -0.59 9.99
N TYR A 305 5.46 -1.31 8.87
CA TYR A 305 6.58 -2.05 8.31
C TYR A 305 6.79 -1.64 6.87
N LEU A 306 8.02 -1.20 6.56
CA LEU A 306 8.39 -0.70 5.24
C LEU A 306 9.65 -1.41 4.75
N PRO A 307 9.59 -2.19 3.67
CA PRO A 307 10.78 -2.81 3.07
C PRO A 307 11.62 -1.74 2.36
N ALA A 308 12.93 -1.84 2.49
CA ALA A 308 13.90 -0.93 1.88
C ALA A 308 15.26 -1.61 1.69
N ALA A 309 16.11 -1.04 0.85
CA ALA A 309 17.53 -1.37 0.77
C ALA A 309 18.32 -0.11 0.47
N GLU A 310 19.65 -0.21 0.58
CA GLU A 310 20.54 0.83 0.06
C GLU A 310 20.69 0.70 -1.46
N TYR A 311 21.05 1.79 -2.10
CA TYR A 311 21.32 1.84 -3.53
C TYR A 311 22.79 2.16 -3.77
N ASN A 312 23.33 1.57 -4.82
CA ASN A 312 24.59 2.02 -5.41
C ASN A 312 24.36 3.38 -6.10
N ASP A 313 25.44 4.05 -6.43
CA ASP A 313 25.35 5.24 -7.27
C ASP A 313 24.70 4.89 -8.61
N ALA A 314 23.89 5.81 -9.13
CA ALA A 314 23.32 5.64 -10.46
C ALA A 314 24.46 5.69 -11.51
N PRO A 315 24.41 4.83 -12.55
CA PRO A 315 25.35 4.95 -13.65
C PRO A 315 25.31 6.33 -14.29
N ALA A 316 26.39 6.72 -14.97
CA ALA A 316 26.43 7.97 -15.70
C ALA A 316 25.35 8.01 -16.77
N VAL A 317 24.74 9.19 -16.97
CA VAL A 317 23.79 9.42 -18.05
C VAL A 317 24.51 9.30 -19.38
N THR A 318 23.95 8.50 -20.32
CA THR A 318 24.44 8.37 -21.69
C THR A 318 23.31 8.61 -22.68
N ALA A 319 23.64 8.76 -23.96
CA ALA A 319 22.61 8.92 -24.99
C ALA A 319 21.69 7.69 -25.09
N GLU A 320 22.26 6.49 -24.88
CA GLU A 320 21.52 5.20 -24.90
C GLU A 320 20.73 4.96 -23.60
N ASN A 321 21.14 5.57 -22.49
CA ASN A 321 20.49 5.48 -21.20
C ASN A 321 20.37 6.87 -20.54
N PRO A 322 19.38 7.69 -20.98
CA PRO A 322 19.22 9.05 -20.48
C PRO A 322 18.66 9.13 -19.04
N HIS A 323 18.13 8.02 -18.51
CA HIS A 323 17.57 7.94 -17.15
C HIS A 323 18.06 6.67 -16.42
N PRO A 324 19.38 6.59 -16.10
CA PRO A 324 19.94 5.41 -15.46
C PRO A 324 19.37 5.24 -14.05
N ARG A 325 18.93 4.03 -13.74
CA ARG A 325 18.45 3.69 -12.40
C ARG A 325 19.59 3.14 -11.55
N ALA A 326 19.69 3.61 -10.32
CA ALA A 326 20.58 3.04 -9.32
C ALA A 326 20.19 1.58 -9.05
N SER A 327 21.18 0.70 -8.97
CA SER A 327 20.95 -0.69 -8.58
C SER A 327 20.86 -0.82 -7.06
N VAL A 328 20.15 -1.83 -6.59
CA VAL A 328 20.11 -2.19 -5.17
C VAL A 328 21.48 -2.69 -4.74
N LYS A 329 21.98 -2.21 -3.61
CA LYS A 329 23.23 -2.69 -3.01
C LYS A 329 22.97 -4.04 -2.33
N LEU A 330 23.73 -5.05 -2.75
CA LEU A 330 23.56 -6.42 -2.24
C LEU A 330 23.78 -6.49 -0.73
N GLY A 331 23.00 -7.34 -0.07
CA GLY A 331 23.11 -7.59 1.38
C GLY A 331 22.64 -6.42 2.26
N THR A 332 21.86 -5.46 1.72
CA THR A 332 21.36 -4.32 2.51
C THR A 332 19.83 -4.32 2.66
N PHE A 333 19.15 -5.37 2.17
CA PHE A 333 17.71 -5.44 2.27
C PHE A 333 17.24 -5.54 3.72
N THR A 334 16.28 -4.72 4.08
CA THR A 334 15.79 -4.58 5.45
C THR A 334 14.30 -4.23 5.46
N VAL A 335 13.63 -4.54 6.56
CA VAL A 335 12.30 -3.99 6.86
C VAL A 335 12.45 -3.01 8.01
N LEU A 336 12.04 -1.78 7.78
CA LEU A 336 11.96 -0.75 8.80
C LEU A 336 10.70 -0.98 9.63
N GLU A 337 10.81 -1.03 10.94
CA GLU A 337 9.68 -0.93 11.85
C GLU A 337 9.54 0.50 12.34
N VAL A 338 8.39 1.12 12.08
CA VAL A 338 8.08 2.49 12.48
C VAL A 338 6.95 2.49 13.50
N GLY A 339 7.09 3.30 14.53
CA GLY A 339 6.08 3.40 15.59
C GLY A 339 6.18 4.69 16.39
N LEU A 340 5.20 4.92 17.24
CA LEU A 340 5.24 5.98 18.24
C LEU A 340 6.32 5.69 19.30
N LYS A 341 6.91 6.76 19.84
CA LYS A 341 7.84 6.70 20.97
C LYS A 341 7.18 6.14 22.22
#